data_10bccbfd0dea38b8c34f41d88ca0b8bd
#
_entry.id   10bccbfd0dea38b8c34f41d88ca0b8bd
#
_cell.length_a   1.000
_cell.length_b   1.000
_cell.length_c   1.000
_cell.angle_alpha   90.00
_cell.angle_beta   90.00
_cell.angle_gamma   90.00
#
_symmetry.space_group_name_H-M   'P 1'
#
loop_
_entity.id
_entity.type
_entity.pdbx_description
1 polymer ?
#
loop_
_entity_poly.entity_id
_entity_poly.type
_entity_poly.pdbx_seq_one_letter_code
_entity_poly.pdbx_strand_id
1 'polypeptide(L)'
;RCSRDWSSDVCSSDLNFVLEEGGTIRGCQLAFATHGKLNAKKDNVILIPSWFSGTSKIFEQAYIGKGRALDPSKYFIVCCNQIGNGLSSSPHNTAGTGGMGMFPKVRIGDDVRAQHQLVTQHFGISELALVVGGSMGAQQTYEWAVRYPDMVKRAAPICGTAKNTDHDFLYTQTLMDAITSDPG
;
A
#
# COMPACT_ATOMS: atom_id res chain seq x y z
N ARG A 1 -4.89 17.79 0.09
CA ARG A 1 -3.70 18.56 -0.38
C ARG A 1 -2.51 17.62 -0.38
N CYS A 2 -1.79 17.55 -1.48
CA CYS A 2 -0.54 16.78 -1.55
C CYS A 2 0.63 17.73 -1.32
N SER A 3 1.51 17.41 -0.38
CA SER A 3 2.77 18.12 -0.22
C SER A 3 3.86 17.37 -0.98
N ARG A 4 4.70 18.10 -1.73
CA ARG A 4 5.87 17.51 -2.39
C ARG A 4 7.06 17.68 -1.48
N ASP A 5 7.59 16.57 -1.01
CA ASP A 5 8.92 16.51 -0.44
C ASP A 5 9.75 15.53 -1.27
N TRP A 6 11.05 15.76 -1.38
CA TRP A 6 11.96 15.12 -2.35
C TRP A 6 12.09 13.59 -2.27
N SER A 7 11.36 12.93 -1.36
CA SER A 7 11.47 11.47 -1.18
C SER A 7 10.15 10.69 -1.33
N SER A 8 9.00 11.34 -1.17
CA SER A 8 7.69 10.71 -1.36
C SER A 8 6.60 11.78 -1.35
N ASP A 9 5.62 11.66 -2.24
CA ASP A 9 4.40 12.45 -2.16
C ASP A 9 3.48 11.85 -1.09
N VAL A 10 2.80 12.70 -0.34
CA VAL A 10 1.80 12.30 0.65
C VAL A 10 0.44 12.83 0.21
N CYS A 11 -0.52 11.93 0.02
CA CYS A 11 -1.91 12.31 -0.19
C CYS A 11 -2.68 12.17 1.12
N SER A 12 -3.23 13.25 1.64
CA SER A 12 -4.17 13.21 2.75
C SER A 12 -5.59 13.14 2.20
N SER A 13 -6.38 12.17 2.67
CA SER A 13 -7.82 12.30 2.60
C SER A 13 -8.22 13.31 3.66
N ASP A 14 -8.92 14.39 3.30
CA ASP A 14 -9.51 15.33 4.28
C ASP A 14 -10.63 14.65 5.11
N LEU A 15 -10.85 13.37 4.89
CA LEU A 15 -11.91 12.58 5.51
C LEU A 15 -11.36 11.60 6.53
N ASN A 16 -12.14 11.35 7.55
CA ASN A 16 -11.93 10.24 8.46
C ASN A 16 -11.99 8.92 7.70
N PHE A 17 -10.87 8.19 7.63
CA PHE A 17 -10.83 6.91 6.95
C PHE A 17 -11.36 5.81 7.88
N VAL A 18 -12.57 5.33 7.58
CA VAL A 18 -13.22 4.27 8.36
C VAL A 18 -12.68 2.91 7.93
N LEU A 19 -12.23 2.13 8.90
CA LEU A 19 -11.66 0.81 8.72
C LEU A 19 -12.71 -0.29 8.75
N GLU A 20 -12.40 -1.43 8.14
CA GLU A 20 -13.31 -2.59 8.06
C GLU A 20 -13.71 -3.13 9.45
N GLU A 21 -12.82 -3.04 10.44
CA GLU A 21 -13.10 -3.45 11.83
C GLU A 21 -13.71 -2.33 12.70
N GLY A 22 -14.16 -1.23 12.09
CA GLY A 22 -14.90 -0.17 12.78
C GLY A 22 -14.05 0.93 13.41
N GLY A 23 -12.72 0.86 13.34
CA GLY A 23 -11.85 1.97 13.74
C GLY A 23 -11.86 3.09 12.70
N THR A 24 -11.32 4.26 13.08
CA THR A 24 -11.21 5.41 12.17
C THR A 24 -9.86 6.07 12.31
N ILE A 25 -9.16 6.26 11.17
CA ILE A 25 -7.95 7.07 11.11
C ILE A 25 -8.33 8.48 10.67
N ARG A 26 -8.23 9.44 11.58
CA ARG A 26 -8.53 10.84 11.29
C ARG A 26 -7.38 11.45 10.48
N GLY A 27 -7.73 12.13 9.37
CA GLY A 27 -6.73 12.74 8.50
C GLY A 27 -5.74 11.69 7.94
N CYS A 28 -6.25 10.53 7.54
CA CYS A 28 -5.44 9.42 7.03
C CYS A 28 -4.56 9.88 5.87
N GLN A 29 -3.27 9.58 5.96
CA GLN A 29 -2.27 9.93 4.96
C GLN A 29 -1.70 8.66 4.33
N LEU A 30 -1.67 8.62 3.00
CA LEU A 30 -1.02 7.57 2.25
C LEU A 30 0.20 8.15 1.53
N ALA A 31 1.39 7.71 1.94
CA ALA A 31 2.64 8.08 1.30
C ALA A 31 2.88 7.22 0.06
N PHE A 32 3.33 7.83 -1.01
CA PHE A 32 3.60 7.13 -2.26
C PHE A 32 4.77 7.77 -3.02
N ALA A 33 5.32 7.03 -3.97
CA ALA A 33 6.29 7.56 -4.93
C ALA A 33 5.81 7.24 -6.35
N THR A 34 6.15 8.12 -7.31
CA THR A 34 5.77 7.93 -8.71
C THR A 34 6.98 7.95 -9.63
N HIS A 35 6.97 7.10 -10.64
CA HIS A 35 8.02 7.03 -11.66
C HIS A 35 7.41 7.00 -13.06
N GLY A 36 8.08 7.64 -14.01
CA GLY A 36 7.61 7.72 -15.39
C GLY A 36 6.53 8.77 -15.61
N LYS A 37 5.81 8.64 -16.71
CA LYS A 37 4.76 9.60 -17.12
C LYS A 37 3.44 8.88 -17.39
N LEU A 38 2.37 9.41 -16.82
CA LEU A 38 1.02 9.00 -17.15
C LEU A 38 0.70 9.44 -18.60
N ASN A 39 0.30 8.49 -19.45
CA ASN A 39 -0.09 8.79 -20.80
C ASN A 39 -1.50 9.42 -20.88
N ALA A 40 -1.86 9.97 -22.04
CA ALA A 40 -3.14 10.66 -22.23
C ALA A 40 -4.36 9.74 -22.02
N LYS A 41 -4.22 8.43 -22.29
CA LYS A 41 -5.28 7.44 -22.10
C LYS A 41 -5.37 6.95 -20.66
N LYS A 42 -4.35 7.22 -19.83
CA LYS A 42 -4.21 6.74 -18.44
C LYS A 42 -4.27 5.22 -18.30
N ASP A 43 -3.81 4.47 -19.30
CA ASP A 43 -3.85 3.00 -19.38
C ASP A 43 -2.48 2.33 -19.18
N ASN A 44 -1.42 3.12 -18.95
CA ASN A 44 -0.05 2.64 -18.72
C ASN A 44 0.35 2.59 -17.25
N VAL A 45 -0.59 2.36 -16.35
CA VAL A 45 -0.35 2.48 -14.91
C VAL A 45 0.03 1.14 -14.30
N ILE A 46 1.14 1.11 -13.55
CA ILE A 46 1.51 -0.01 -12.68
C ILE A 46 1.40 0.44 -11.24
N LEU A 47 0.63 -0.28 -10.44
CA LEU A 47 0.52 -0.08 -9.00
C LEU A 47 1.38 -1.11 -8.27
N ILE A 48 2.19 -0.64 -7.32
CA ILE A 48 3.05 -1.48 -6.47
C ILE A 48 2.70 -1.21 -5.00
N PRO A 49 1.87 -2.04 -4.39
CA PRO A 49 1.68 -2.05 -2.94
C PRO A 49 2.97 -2.48 -2.22
N SER A 50 3.35 -1.79 -1.16
CA SER A 50 4.51 -2.17 -0.37
C SER A 50 4.26 -3.46 0.44
N TRP A 51 5.34 -4.13 0.85
CA TRP A 51 5.28 -5.24 1.81
C TRP A 51 5.51 -4.78 3.24
N PHE A 52 5.41 -5.68 4.19
CA PHE A 52 5.44 -5.41 5.63
C PHE A 52 6.63 -4.54 6.07
N SER A 53 7.85 -4.85 5.66
CA SER A 53 9.07 -4.12 6.03
C SER A 53 9.59 -3.20 4.93
N GLY A 54 8.85 -3.07 3.80
CA GLY A 54 9.30 -2.37 2.60
C GLY A 54 8.71 -0.97 2.49
N THR A 55 9.50 -0.10 1.88
CA THR A 55 9.07 1.23 1.47
C THR A 55 9.23 1.38 -0.04
N SER A 56 8.64 2.43 -0.61
CA SER A 56 8.81 2.79 -2.03
C SER A 56 10.28 2.81 -2.48
N LYS A 57 11.22 3.18 -1.60
CA LYS A 57 12.67 3.23 -1.89
C LYS A 57 13.25 1.89 -2.30
N ILE A 58 12.77 0.79 -1.73
CA ILE A 58 13.25 -0.56 -2.08
C ILE A 58 12.87 -0.88 -3.53
N PHE A 59 11.65 -0.54 -3.95
CA PHE A 59 11.20 -0.76 -5.32
C PHE A 59 12.00 0.08 -6.31
N GLU A 60 12.27 1.34 -5.98
CA GLU A 60 13.11 2.22 -6.78
C GLU A 60 14.49 1.64 -7.06
N GLN A 61 15.13 1.12 -6.03
CA GLN A 61 16.49 0.60 -6.13
C GLN A 61 16.55 -0.77 -6.82
N ALA A 62 15.64 -1.67 -6.47
CA ALA A 62 15.75 -3.07 -6.85
C ALA A 62 15.02 -3.41 -8.17
N TYR A 63 13.86 -2.82 -8.43
CA TYR A 63 12.95 -3.32 -9.46
C TYR A 63 12.64 -2.32 -10.57
N ILE A 64 12.67 -1.02 -10.29
CA ILE A 64 12.35 0.02 -11.27
C ILE A 64 13.59 0.46 -12.02
N GLY A 65 13.52 0.56 -13.35
CA GLY A 65 14.63 1.05 -14.14
C GLY A 65 14.45 0.84 -15.64
N LYS A 66 15.16 1.64 -16.43
CA LYS A 66 15.16 1.53 -17.89
C LYS A 66 15.65 0.14 -18.32
N GLY A 67 14.89 -0.50 -19.20
CA GLY A 67 15.18 -1.86 -19.69
C GLY A 67 14.81 -2.98 -18.73
N ARG A 68 14.26 -2.69 -17.56
CA ARG A 68 13.69 -3.67 -16.63
C ARG A 68 12.22 -3.91 -16.95
N ALA A 69 11.60 -4.91 -16.31
CA ALA A 69 10.16 -5.15 -16.44
C ALA A 69 9.33 -3.93 -15.98
N LEU A 70 9.77 -3.24 -14.93
CA LEU A 70 9.16 -2.01 -14.42
C LEU A 70 9.94 -0.80 -14.97
N ASP A 71 9.77 -0.56 -16.26
CA ASP A 71 10.48 0.50 -16.98
C ASP A 71 9.69 1.82 -16.96
N PRO A 72 10.19 2.87 -16.28
CA PRO A 72 9.51 4.16 -16.18
C PRO A 72 9.49 4.95 -17.49
N SER A 73 10.22 4.51 -18.52
CA SER A 73 10.08 5.10 -19.87
C SER A 73 8.81 4.65 -20.60
N LYS A 74 8.18 3.56 -20.14
CA LYS A 74 6.98 2.96 -20.74
C LYS A 74 5.75 3.11 -19.85
N TYR A 75 5.93 3.03 -18.54
CA TYR A 75 4.87 2.97 -17.57
C TYR A 75 4.90 4.14 -16.60
N PHE A 76 3.71 4.53 -16.14
CA PHE A 76 3.56 5.35 -14.94
C PHE A 76 3.42 4.42 -13.75
N ILE A 77 4.41 4.41 -12.88
CA ILE A 77 4.51 3.47 -11.77
C ILE A 77 4.19 4.21 -10.48
N VAL A 78 3.24 3.70 -9.71
CA VAL A 78 2.83 4.24 -8.41
C VAL A 78 3.21 3.22 -7.34
N CYS A 79 4.18 3.57 -6.48
CA CYS A 79 4.59 2.76 -5.35
C CYS A 79 3.90 3.27 -4.09
N CYS A 80 2.94 2.53 -3.56
CA CYS A 80 2.20 2.91 -2.36
C CYS A 80 2.84 2.31 -1.11
N ASN A 81 3.08 3.16 -0.12
CA ASN A 81 3.46 2.73 1.21
C ASN A 81 2.19 2.38 1.99
N GLN A 82 2.10 1.16 2.51
CA GLN A 82 0.91 0.72 3.25
C GLN A 82 0.71 1.50 4.56
N ILE A 83 -0.51 1.55 5.05
CA ILE A 83 -0.82 2.10 6.37
C ILE A 83 -0.09 1.29 7.43
N GLY A 84 0.55 1.95 8.38
CA GLY A 84 1.31 1.30 9.44
C GLY A 84 2.80 1.06 9.13
N ASN A 85 3.29 1.35 7.91
CA ASN A 85 4.69 1.11 7.54
C ASN A 85 5.68 2.20 7.96
N GLY A 86 5.21 3.24 8.66
CA GLY A 86 6.04 4.33 9.14
C GLY A 86 6.08 5.58 8.25
N LEU A 87 5.71 5.49 6.97
CA LEU A 87 5.63 6.61 6.03
C LEU A 87 4.19 7.10 5.83
N SER A 88 3.26 6.19 5.63
CA SER A 88 1.83 6.46 5.70
C SER A 88 1.39 6.62 7.15
N SER A 89 0.11 6.94 7.40
CA SER A 89 -0.45 6.96 8.76
C SER A 89 -0.08 5.70 9.52
N SER A 90 0.55 5.89 10.67
CA SER A 90 1.16 4.83 11.47
C SER A 90 1.04 5.18 12.96
N PRO A 91 1.23 4.25 13.88
CA PRO A 91 1.11 4.49 15.32
C PRO A 91 1.88 5.72 15.81
N HIS A 92 3.11 5.92 15.35
CA HIS A 92 4.00 6.98 15.84
C HIS A 92 3.74 8.37 15.22
N ASN A 93 3.10 8.44 14.04
CA ASN A 93 2.87 9.70 13.33
C ASN A 93 1.39 10.12 13.26
N THR A 94 0.49 9.33 13.87
CA THR A 94 -0.93 9.67 13.95
C THR A 94 -1.20 10.44 15.24
N ALA A 95 -1.77 11.65 15.08
CA ALA A 95 -2.00 12.56 16.22
C ALA A 95 -3.19 12.14 17.08
N GLY A 96 -3.17 12.55 18.34
CA GLY A 96 -4.28 12.42 19.28
C GLY A 96 -4.52 11.00 19.79
N THR A 97 -5.77 10.71 20.12
CA THR A 97 -6.19 9.44 20.75
C THR A 97 -6.12 8.20 19.84
N GLY A 98 -5.79 8.38 18.57
CA GLY A 98 -5.65 7.28 17.60
C GLY A 98 -4.21 6.89 17.30
N GLY A 99 -3.22 7.44 18.04
CA GLY A 99 -1.81 7.12 17.85
C GLY A 99 -1.26 6.08 18.82
N MET A 100 -0.02 5.68 18.63
CA MET A 100 0.71 4.72 19.48
C MET A 100 -0.09 3.43 19.71
N GLY A 101 -0.20 2.96 20.93
CA GLY A 101 -0.95 1.75 21.28
C GLY A 101 -2.46 1.80 21.04
N MET A 102 -3.00 2.97 20.75
CA MET A 102 -4.41 3.17 20.40
C MET A 102 -4.65 3.19 18.88
N PHE A 103 -3.58 2.99 18.08
CA PHE A 103 -3.72 2.92 16.63
C PHE A 103 -4.65 1.77 16.25
N PRO A 104 -5.66 2.02 15.40
CA PRO A 104 -6.65 1.00 15.09
C PRO A 104 -6.08 -0.14 14.26
N LYS A 105 -6.72 -1.30 14.31
CA LYS A 105 -6.37 -2.45 13.48
C LYS A 105 -6.68 -2.16 12.01
N VAL A 106 -5.67 -2.31 11.17
CA VAL A 106 -5.76 -2.14 9.72
C VAL A 106 -5.75 -3.50 9.05
N ARG A 107 -6.63 -3.70 8.07
CA ARG A 107 -6.70 -4.91 7.25
C ARG A 107 -6.17 -4.65 5.85
N ILE A 108 -5.83 -5.70 5.12
CA ILE A 108 -5.41 -5.63 3.72
C ILE A 108 -6.44 -4.87 2.87
N GLY A 109 -7.74 -5.11 3.09
CA GLY A 109 -8.81 -4.41 2.40
C GLY A 109 -8.83 -2.91 2.66
N ASP A 110 -8.41 -2.46 3.85
CA ASP A 110 -8.30 -1.03 4.16
C ASP A 110 -7.19 -0.37 3.33
N ASP A 111 -6.01 -1.00 3.25
CA ASP A 111 -4.91 -0.52 2.40
C ASP A 111 -5.34 -0.42 0.94
N VAL A 112 -5.99 -1.45 0.42
CA VAL A 112 -6.47 -1.50 -0.96
C VAL A 112 -7.52 -0.42 -1.23
N ARG A 113 -8.44 -0.14 -0.28
CA ARG A 113 -9.40 0.97 -0.39
C ARG A 113 -8.72 2.34 -0.39
N ALA A 114 -7.72 2.53 0.46
CA ALA A 114 -6.94 3.77 0.50
C ALA A 114 -6.18 3.99 -0.82
N GLN A 115 -5.53 2.95 -1.34
CA GLN A 115 -4.85 2.97 -2.64
C GLN A 115 -5.84 3.23 -3.79
N HIS A 116 -7.03 2.63 -3.74
CA HIS A 116 -8.07 2.88 -4.73
C HIS A 116 -8.49 4.36 -4.74
N GLN A 117 -8.67 4.98 -3.58
CA GLN A 117 -8.94 6.41 -3.50
C GLN A 117 -7.79 7.24 -4.10
N LEU A 118 -6.54 6.88 -3.81
CA LEU A 118 -5.37 7.54 -4.39
C LEU A 118 -5.40 7.47 -5.92
N VAL A 119 -5.54 6.28 -6.51
CA VAL A 119 -5.46 6.12 -7.97
C VAL A 119 -6.66 6.73 -8.69
N THR A 120 -7.86 6.65 -8.12
CA THR A 120 -9.08 7.16 -8.75
C THR A 120 -9.31 8.65 -8.52
N GLN A 121 -9.18 9.11 -7.28
CA GLN A 121 -9.54 10.49 -6.93
C GLN A 121 -8.39 11.46 -7.15
N HIS A 122 -7.15 11.06 -6.80
CA HIS A 122 -5.99 11.93 -6.95
C HIS A 122 -5.44 11.94 -8.38
N PHE A 123 -5.26 10.76 -9.00
CA PHE A 123 -4.72 10.65 -10.36
C PHE A 123 -5.81 10.59 -11.45
N GLY A 124 -7.05 10.33 -11.10
CA GLY A 124 -8.15 10.14 -12.04
C GLY A 124 -7.91 8.93 -12.96
N ILE A 125 -7.35 7.84 -12.42
CA ILE A 125 -7.05 6.60 -13.11
C ILE A 125 -8.23 5.65 -12.93
N SER A 126 -8.71 5.07 -14.02
CA SER A 126 -9.80 4.09 -14.04
C SER A 126 -9.34 2.67 -14.43
N GLU A 127 -8.08 2.52 -14.86
CA GLU A 127 -7.54 1.24 -15.31
C GLU A 127 -6.09 1.08 -14.86
N LEU A 128 -5.74 -0.10 -14.34
CA LEU A 128 -4.38 -0.48 -13.97
C LEU A 128 -3.89 -1.56 -14.94
N ALA A 129 -2.85 -1.24 -15.71
CA ALA A 129 -2.21 -2.20 -16.61
C ALA A 129 -1.65 -3.41 -15.84
N LEU A 130 -1.18 -3.17 -14.62
CA LEU A 130 -0.65 -4.19 -13.73
C LEU A 130 -0.75 -3.74 -12.27
N VAL A 131 -1.13 -4.66 -11.39
CA VAL A 131 -0.87 -4.58 -9.94
C VAL A 131 0.15 -5.65 -9.61
N VAL A 132 1.28 -5.28 -9.02
CA VAL A 132 2.35 -6.21 -8.67
C VAL A 132 2.86 -5.95 -7.26
N GLY A 133 2.89 -6.97 -6.42
CA GLY A 133 3.35 -6.85 -5.05
C GLY A 133 4.00 -8.11 -4.54
N GLY A 134 4.99 -7.96 -3.66
CA GLY A 134 5.67 -9.05 -2.97
C GLY A 134 5.17 -9.22 -1.54
N SER A 135 5.22 -10.45 -0.98
CA SER A 135 4.87 -10.73 0.41
C SER A 135 3.48 -10.18 0.80
N MET A 136 3.38 -9.29 1.78
CA MET A 136 2.12 -8.61 2.14
C MET A 136 1.57 -7.76 0.99
N GLY A 137 2.42 -7.21 0.12
CA GLY A 137 2.00 -6.56 -1.13
C GLY A 137 1.36 -7.53 -2.13
N ALA A 138 1.71 -8.82 -2.09
CA ALA A 138 1.03 -9.84 -2.87
C ALA A 138 -0.39 -10.10 -2.33
N GLN A 139 -0.59 -10.07 -1.02
CA GLN A 139 -1.93 -10.15 -0.42
C GLN A 139 -2.80 -8.97 -0.87
N GLN A 140 -2.23 -7.77 -0.89
CA GLN A 140 -2.91 -6.58 -1.44
C GLN A 140 -3.20 -6.75 -2.95
N THR A 141 -2.30 -7.36 -3.70
CA THR A 141 -2.49 -7.63 -5.14
C THR A 141 -3.66 -8.60 -5.39
N TYR A 142 -3.80 -9.66 -4.59
CA TYR A 142 -4.98 -10.53 -4.63
C TYR A 142 -6.26 -9.76 -4.31
N GLU A 143 -6.25 -8.96 -3.25
CA GLU A 143 -7.41 -8.16 -2.84
C GLU A 143 -7.80 -7.16 -3.94
N TRP A 144 -6.84 -6.49 -4.59
CA TRP A 144 -7.10 -5.63 -5.74
C TRP A 144 -7.79 -6.37 -6.89
N ALA A 145 -7.31 -7.55 -7.24
CA ALA A 145 -7.86 -8.34 -8.34
C ALA A 145 -9.29 -8.81 -8.08
N VAL A 146 -9.62 -9.10 -6.82
CA VAL A 146 -10.96 -9.57 -6.42
C VAL A 146 -11.93 -8.42 -6.20
N ARG A 147 -11.48 -7.35 -5.56
CA ARG A 147 -12.33 -6.21 -5.19
C ARG A 147 -12.62 -5.28 -6.38
N TYR A 148 -11.65 -5.13 -7.29
CA TYR A 148 -11.74 -4.22 -8.44
C TYR A 148 -11.37 -4.91 -9.77
N PRO A 149 -12.06 -6.02 -10.13
CA PRO A 149 -11.70 -6.84 -11.30
C PRO A 149 -11.77 -6.08 -12.62
N ASP A 150 -12.69 -5.13 -12.75
CA ASP A 150 -12.86 -4.33 -13.97
C ASP A 150 -11.72 -3.33 -14.15
N MET A 151 -11.07 -2.93 -13.06
CA MET A 151 -9.98 -1.95 -13.07
C MET A 151 -8.61 -2.61 -13.28
N VAL A 152 -8.42 -3.84 -12.80
CA VAL A 152 -7.14 -4.55 -12.83
C VAL A 152 -7.02 -5.43 -14.07
N LYS A 153 -6.17 -5.04 -15.04
CA LYS A 153 -5.95 -5.85 -16.24
C LYS A 153 -5.06 -7.06 -16.01
N ARG A 154 -4.06 -6.92 -15.14
CA ARG A 154 -3.14 -8.00 -14.78
C ARG A 154 -2.79 -7.88 -13.30
N ALA A 155 -2.64 -9.00 -12.64
CA ALA A 155 -2.19 -9.10 -11.26
C ALA A 155 -0.99 -10.06 -11.18
N ALA A 156 0.07 -9.63 -10.49
CA ALA A 156 1.26 -10.43 -10.27
C ALA A 156 1.61 -10.48 -8.77
N PRO A 157 0.92 -11.32 -8.00
CA PRO A 157 1.27 -11.56 -6.60
C PRO A 157 2.52 -12.43 -6.52
N ILE A 158 3.55 -11.97 -5.78
CA ILE A 158 4.85 -12.63 -5.70
C ILE A 158 5.14 -13.00 -4.24
N CYS A 159 5.43 -14.27 -3.96
CA CYS A 159 5.81 -14.75 -2.62
C CYS A 159 4.80 -14.35 -1.53
N GLY A 160 3.52 -14.47 -1.80
CA GLY A 160 2.44 -14.19 -0.85
C GLY A 160 1.29 -15.16 -1.03
N THR A 161 0.34 -15.13 -0.11
CA THR A 161 -0.82 -16.03 -0.08
C THR A 161 -2.12 -15.23 -0.19
N ALA A 162 -3.11 -15.79 -0.88
CA ALA A 162 -4.46 -15.22 -0.94
C ALA A 162 -5.25 -15.43 0.37
N LYS A 163 -4.87 -16.45 1.14
CA LYS A 163 -5.45 -16.78 2.44
C LYS A 163 -4.36 -17.35 3.33
N ASN A 164 -4.24 -16.82 4.54
CA ASN A 164 -3.30 -17.35 5.53
C ASN A 164 -3.70 -18.79 5.91
N THR A 165 -2.69 -19.63 6.05
CA THR A 165 -2.82 -20.98 6.57
C THR A 165 -2.69 -21.00 8.10
N ASP A 166 -3.03 -22.12 8.73
CA ASP A 166 -2.81 -22.30 10.16
C ASP A 166 -1.32 -22.18 10.53
N HIS A 167 -0.44 -22.56 9.61
CA HIS A 167 1.01 -22.39 9.77
C HIS A 167 1.41 -20.91 9.81
N ASP A 168 0.89 -20.09 8.90
CA ASP A 168 1.15 -18.63 8.86
C ASP A 168 0.63 -17.97 10.14
N PHE A 169 -0.55 -18.41 10.61
CA PHE A 169 -1.13 -17.92 11.86
C PHE A 169 -0.24 -18.26 13.05
N LEU A 170 0.17 -19.53 13.18
CA LEU A 170 1.04 -19.97 14.26
C LEU A 170 2.37 -19.23 14.27
N TYR A 171 2.99 -19.05 13.10
CA TYR A 171 4.23 -18.30 12.97
C TYR A 171 4.07 -16.85 13.45
N THR A 172 3.02 -16.17 13.01
CA THR A 172 2.75 -14.78 13.40
C THR A 172 2.44 -14.67 14.90
N GLN A 173 1.68 -15.63 15.46
CA GLN A 173 1.38 -15.69 16.89
C GLN A 173 2.66 -15.86 17.72
N THR A 174 3.58 -16.71 17.27
CA THR A 174 4.88 -16.90 17.95
C THR A 174 5.69 -15.61 18.03
N LEU A 175 5.68 -14.80 16.96
CA LEU A 175 6.33 -13.48 16.97
C LEU A 175 5.64 -12.51 17.95
N MET A 176 4.32 -12.51 17.97
CA MET A 176 3.53 -11.70 18.91
C MET A 176 3.84 -12.08 20.35
N ASP A 177 3.85 -13.38 20.66
CA ASP A 177 4.11 -13.89 22.00
C ASP A 177 5.53 -13.52 22.45
N ALA A 178 6.53 -13.60 21.56
CA ALA A 178 7.89 -13.18 21.85
C ALA A 178 7.98 -11.69 22.23
N ILE A 179 7.26 -10.82 21.51
CA ILE A 179 7.23 -9.38 21.79
C ILE A 179 6.47 -9.09 23.09
N THR A 180 5.33 -9.71 23.30
CA THR A 180 4.46 -9.45 24.46
C THR A 180 4.96 -10.08 25.75
N SER A 181 5.86 -11.06 25.67
CA SER A 181 6.51 -11.67 26.85
C SER A 181 7.71 -10.87 27.38
N ASP A 182 8.18 -9.88 26.61
CA ASP A 182 9.24 -8.98 27.06
C ASP A 182 8.65 -8.02 28.12
N PRO A 183 9.17 -7.99 29.35
CA PRO A 183 8.66 -7.13 30.43
C PRO A 183 9.00 -5.65 30.24
N GLY A 184 9.79 -5.25 29.21
CA GLY A 184 10.21 -3.90 28.93
C GLY A 184 11.56 -3.53 29.55
#